data_c74fc1ef458e636fe229ce6799333e21
#
_entry.id   c74fc1ef458e636fe229ce6799333e21
#
_cell.length_a   1.000
_cell.length_b   1.000
_cell.length_c   1.000
_cell.angle_alpha   90.00
_cell.angle_beta   90.00
_cell.angle_gamma   90.00
#
_symmetry.space_group_name_H-M   'P 1'
#
loop_
_entity.id
_entity.type
_entity.pdbx_description
1 polymer ?
#
loop_
_entity_poly.entity_id
_entity_poly.type
_entity_poly.pdbx_seq_one_letter_code
_entity_poly.pdbx_strand_id
1 'polypeptide(L)'
;MTQANKTFQQKMLEIAMKPTVYMESTIISYLTARPSRDLIVAAHQQITVEWWEDVRPKVDAFISPFVNQEISRGDEKAAQKRIEAAKNLPVLEINDEIQKLAEKYFVMLEIPEKSRLDAAHLAVAVWHEIDYLLSWNCRHIVSGRVKKLLEEINATLNLKTPVLCTPEELMEV
;
A
#
# COMPACT_ATOMS: atom_id res chain seq x y z
N MET A 1 14.20 -8.04 -36.89
CA MET A 1 13.40 -7.29 -35.89
C MET A 1 14.31 -6.27 -35.25
N THR A 2 14.06 -5.00 -35.48
CA THR A 2 14.89 -3.89 -34.98
C THR A 2 14.72 -3.69 -33.48
N GLN A 3 15.76 -3.23 -32.80
CA GLN A 3 15.78 -2.97 -31.35
C GLN A 3 14.60 -2.07 -30.89
N ALA A 4 14.22 -1.10 -31.73
CA ALA A 4 13.05 -0.24 -31.51
C ALA A 4 11.72 -1.02 -31.43
N ASN A 5 11.56 -2.10 -32.21
CA ASN A 5 10.33 -2.92 -32.22
C ASN A 5 10.23 -3.80 -30.94
N LYS A 6 11.36 -4.25 -30.39
CA LYS A 6 11.40 -4.97 -29.10
C LYS A 6 11.02 -4.04 -27.95
N THR A 7 11.54 -2.80 -27.96
CA THR A 7 11.25 -1.80 -26.92
C THR A 7 9.77 -1.37 -26.97
N PHE A 8 9.19 -1.24 -28.16
CA PHE A 8 7.77 -0.91 -28.34
C PHE A 8 6.86 -2.05 -27.87
N GLN A 9 7.16 -3.31 -28.26
CA GLN A 9 6.41 -4.47 -27.79
C GLN A 9 6.51 -4.67 -26.27
N GLN A 10 7.68 -4.40 -25.68
CA GLN A 10 7.88 -4.49 -24.24
C GLN A 10 7.06 -3.43 -23.49
N LYS A 11 7.05 -2.18 -23.99
CA LYS A 11 6.16 -1.12 -23.46
C LYS A 11 4.68 -1.44 -23.61
N MET A 12 4.28 -2.03 -24.73
CA MET A 12 2.86 -2.44 -24.95
C MET A 12 2.46 -3.60 -24.03
N LEU A 13 3.39 -4.52 -23.68
CA LEU A 13 3.15 -5.57 -22.69
C LEU A 13 3.03 -4.98 -21.26
N GLU A 14 3.88 -4.02 -20.91
CA GLU A 14 3.81 -3.30 -19.62
C GLU A 14 2.48 -2.52 -19.47
N ILE A 15 1.98 -1.92 -20.55
CA ILE A 15 0.68 -1.24 -20.57
C ILE A 15 -0.50 -2.23 -20.48
N ALA A 16 -0.31 -3.49 -20.87
CA ALA A 16 -1.34 -4.53 -20.81
C ALA A 16 -1.44 -5.25 -19.45
N MET A 17 -0.44 -5.08 -18.57
CA MET A 17 -0.48 -5.62 -17.20
C MET A 17 -1.18 -4.63 -16.28
N LYS A 18 -2.11 -5.14 -15.45
CA LYS A 18 -2.72 -4.31 -14.41
C LYS A 18 -1.63 -3.85 -13.43
N PRO A 19 -1.65 -2.58 -13.01
CA PRO A 19 -0.72 -2.12 -11.99
C PRO A 19 -0.96 -2.84 -10.67
N THR A 20 0.12 -3.11 -9.94
CA THR A 20 0.07 -3.78 -8.64
C THR A 20 -0.08 -2.75 -7.51
N VAL A 21 -1.01 -3.02 -6.60
CA VAL A 21 -1.31 -2.14 -5.46
C VAL A 21 -1.24 -2.92 -4.15
N TYR A 22 -0.37 -2.51 -3.25
CA TYR A 22 -0.38 -2.98 -1.87
C TYR A 22 -1.24 -2.06 -1.01
N MET A 23 -2.31 -2.60 -0.42
CA MET A 23 -3.21 -1.86 0.45
C MET A 23 -2.82 -2.03 1.91
N GLU A 24 -2.50 -0.92 2.57
CA GLU A 24 -2.27 -0.88 4.02
C GLU A 24 -3.61 -0.89 4.76
N SER A 25 -3.62 -1.26 6.03
CA SER A 25 -4.81 -1.54 6.84
C SER A 25 -5.81 -0.39 6.95
N THR A 26 -5.35 0.87 6.79
CA THR A 26 -6.23 2.04 6.83
C THR A 26 -7.25 2.03 5.70
N ILE A 27 -6.92 1.46 4.53
CA ILE A 27 -7.84 1.36 3.39
C ILE A 27 -9.05 0.51 3.78
N ILE A 28 -8.83 -0.69 4.29
CA ILE A 28 -9.90 -1.59 4.74
C ILE A 28 -10.68 -0.98 5.92
N SER A 29 -9.97 -0.29 6.81
CA SER A 29 -10.59 0.35 7.98
C SER A 29 -11.53 1.48 7.58
N TYR A 30 -11.14 2.37 6.67
CA TYR A 30 -11.99 3.46 6.19
C TYR A 30 -13.17 2.93 5.35
N LEU A 31 -12.93 1.91 4.50
CA LEU A 31 -13.97 1.27 3.68
C LEU A 31 -15.14 0.73 4.51
N THR A 32 -14.84 0.13 5.68
CA THR A 32 -15.83 -0.62 6.47
C THR A 32 -16.34 0.13 7.69
N ALA A 33 -15.77 1.31 8.00
CA ALA A 33 -16.12 2.10 9.16
C ALA A 33 -17.53 2.69 9.04
N ARG A 34 -18.13 2.97 10.21
CA ARG A 34 -19.35 3.77 10.25
C ARG A 34 -19.05 5.19 9.77
N PRO A 35 -20.02 5.87 9.11
CA PRO A 35 -19.83 7.26 8.69
C PRO A 35 -19.36 8.15 9.85
N SER A 36 -18.27 8.87 9.64
CA SER A 36 -17.69 9.77 10.63
C SER A 36 -18.47 11.09 10.68
N ARG A 37 -18.48 11.72 11.87
CA ARG A 37 -18.95 13.10 12.03
C ARG A 37 -17.86 14.13 11.75
N ASP A 38 -16.60 13.71 11.76
CA ASP A 38 -15.47 14.51 11.31
C ASP A 38 -15.47 14.58 9.79
N LEU A 39 -15.50 15.78 9.23
CA LEU A 39 -15.65 16.02 7.79
C LEU A 39 -14.45 15.49 7.00
N ILE A 40 -13.23 15.57 7.54
CA ILE A 40 -12.02 15.09 6.86
C ILE A 40 -12.05 13.56 6.81
N VAL A 41 -12.35 12.92 7.93
CA VAL A 41 -12.48 11.46 8.01
C VAL A 41 -13.61 10.96 7.11
N ALA A 42 -14.76 11.66 7.10
CA ALA A 42 -15.88 11.30 6.23
C ALA A 42 -15.52 11.41 4.74
N ALA A 43 -14.77 12.45 4.36
CA ALA A 43 -14.27 12.58 2.98
C ALA A 43 -13.33 11.44 2.61
N HIS A 44 -12.37 11.07 3.47
CA HIS A 44 -11.50 9.92 3.24
C HIS A 44 -12.28 8.60 3.12
N GLN A 45 -13.32 8.40 3.94
CA GLN A 45 -14.19 7.23 3.83
C GLN A 45 -14.89 7.18 2.46
N GLN A 46 -15.47 8.31 2.02
CA GLN A 46 -16.15 8.39 0.73
C GLN A 46 -15.20 8.11 -0.43
N ILE A 47 -14.03 8.75 -0.47
CA ILE A 47 -13.00 8.53 -1.49
C ILE A 47 -12.53 7.07 -1.50
N THR A 48 -12.42 6.44 -0.32
CA THR A 48 -12.04 5.03 -0.23
C THR A 48 -13.09 4.11 -0.85
N VAL A 49 -14.38 4.41 -0.64
CA VAL A 49 -15.49 3.66 -1.25
C VAL A 49 -15.45 3.81 -2.78
N GLU A 50 -15.32 5.04 -3.28
CA GLU A 50 -15.24 5.33 -4.72
C GLU A 50 -14.04 4.61 -5.36
N TRP A 51 -12.85 4.70 -4.74
CA TRP A 51 -11.67 3.98 -5.18
C TRP A 51 -11.89 2.46 -5.21
N TRP A 52 -12.53 1.92 -4.18
CA TRP A 52 -12.82 0.49 -4.07
C TRP A 52 -13.77 0.00 -5.16
N GLU A 53 -14.77 0.78 -5.51
CA GLU A 53 -15.77 0.45 -6.54
C GLU A 53 -15.24 0.66 -7.96
N ASP A 54 -14.55 1.77 -8.21
CA ASP A 54 -14.21 2.22 -9.56
C ASP A 54 -12.79 1.86 -10.01
N VAL A 55 -11.82 1.82 -9.09
CA VAL A 55 -10.40 1.65 -9.40
C VAL A 55 -9.89 0.26 -9.04
N ARG A 56 -10.24 -0.25 -7.86
CA ARG A 56 -9.77 -1.57 -7.40
C ARG A 56 -9.99 -2.71 -8.40
N PRO A 57 -11.08 -2.79 -9.21
CA PRO A 57 -11.24 -3.83 -10.23
C PRO A 57 -10.25 -3.75 -11.39
N LYS A 58 -9.61 -2.59 -11.59
CA LYS A 58 -8.65 -2.33 -12.67
C LYS A 58 -7.20 -2.61 -12.28
N VAL A 59 -6.94 -2.91 -11.02
CA VAL A 59 -5.60 -3.17 -10.47
C VAL A 59 -5.49 -4.56 -9.87
N ASP A 60 -4.26 -5.06 -9.70
CA ASP A 60 -3.97 -6.26 -8.93
C ASP A 60 -3.65 -5.85 -7.49
N ALA A 61 -4.67 -5.95 -6.63
CA ALA A 61 -4.60 -5.48 -5.25
C ALA A 61 -4.19 -6.60 -4.28
N PHE A 62 -3.25 -6.29 -3.39
CA PHE A 62 -2.64 -7.20 -2.42
C PHE A 62 -2.69 -6.62 -1.01
N ILE A 63 -2.67 -7.53 -0.03
CA ILE A 63 -2.45 -7.24 1.38
C ILE A 63 -1.30 -8.12 1.92
N SER A 64 -0.99 -8.02 3.21
CA SER A 64 0.00 -8.88 3.88
C SER A 64 -0.53 -9.43 5.20
N PRO A 65 0.19 -10.38 5.85
CA PRO A 65 -0.13 -10.83 7.20
C PRO A 65 -0.17 -9.68 8.23
N PHE A 66 0.62 -8.61 8.02
CA PHE A 66 0.57 -7.42 8.89
C PHE A 66 -0.78 -6.71 8.80
N VAL A 67 -1.31 -6.55 7.59
CA VAL A 67 -2.67 -6.00 7.37
C VAL A 67 -3.71 -6.87 8.07
N ASN A 68 -3.65 -8.19 7.89
CA ASN A 68 -4.58 -9.13 8.56
C ASN A 68 -4.51 -9.01 10.09
N GLN A 69 -3.30 -8.85 10.64
CA GLN A 69 -3.10 -8.65 12.07
C GLN A 69 -3.75 -7.34 12.57
N GLU A 70 -3.62 -6.25 11.81
CA GLU A 70 -4.16 -4.95 12.21
C GLU A 70 -5.68 -4.90 12.07
N ILE A 71 -6.25 -5.38 10.97
CA ILE A 71 -7.69 -5.36 10.74
C ILE A 71 -8.47 -6.28 11.68
N SER A 72 -7.80 -7.26 12.31
CA SER A 72 -8.40 -8.14 13.31
C SER A 72 -8.47 -7.54 14.71
N ARG A 73 -7.85 -6.39 14.98
CA ARG A 73 -7.79 -5.76 16.30
C ARG A 73 -9.02 -4.88 16.58
N GLY A 74 -9.28 -4.63 17.87
CA GLY A 74 -10.30 -3.68 18.36
C GLY A 74 -11.67 -4.31 18.53
N ASP A 75 -12.74 -3.54 18.26
CA ASP A 75 -14.11 -4.02 18.39
C ASP A 75 -14.38 -5.23 17.48
N GLU A 76 -14.95 -6.29 18.05
CA GLU A 76 -15.14 -7.57 17.36
C GLU A 76 -16.02 -7.44 16.11
N LYS A 77 -17.13 -6.69 16.19
CA LYS A 77 -18.03 -6.49 15.05
C LYS A 77 -17.38 -5.67 13.93
N ALA A 78 -16.57 -4.69 14.30
CA ALA A 78 -15.82 -3.89 13.34
C ALA A 78 -14.68 -4.73 12.70
N ALA A 79 -13.95 -5.53 13.48
CA ALA A 79 -12.95 -6.47 13.00
C ALA A 79 -13.55 -7.48 12.02
N GLN A 80 -14.69 -8.06 12.33
CA GLN A 80 -15.38 -9.00 11.44
C GLN A 80 -15.72 -8.38 10.07
N LYS A 81 -16.18 -7.13 10.03
CA LYS A 81 -16.45 -6.43 8.77
C LYS A 81 -15.19 -6.21 7.94
N ARG A 82 -14.08 -5.82 8.59
CA ARG A 82 -12.79 -5.65 7.92
C ARG A 82 -12.25 -6.95 7.34
N ILE A 83 -12.30 -8.03 8.13
CA ILE A 83 -11.88 -9.37 7.69
C ILE A 83 -12.72 -9.83 6.50
N GLU A 84 -14.04 -9.64 6.55
CA GLU A 84 -14.93 -10.01 5.44
C GLU A 84 -14.62 -9.22 4.16
N ALA A 85 -14.33 -7.92 4.26
CA ALA A 85 -13.94 -7.09 3.11
C ALA A 85 -12.60 -7.54 2.49
N ALA A 86 -11.67 -8.02 3.32
CA ALA A 86 -10.33 -8.43 2.89
C ALA A 86 -10.21 -9.90 2.46
N LYS A 87 -11.20 -10.75 2.72
CA LYS A 87 -11.11 -12.23 2.63
C LYS A 87 -10.66 -12.78 1.27
N ASN A 88 -10.99 -12.08 0.19
CA ASN A 88 -10.67 -12.51 -1.18
C ASN A 88 -9.43 -11.80 -1.76
N LEU A 89 -8.73 -11.00 -0.96
CA LEU A 89 -7.51 -10.33 -1.41
C LEU A 89 -6.31 -11.28 -1.31
N PRO A 90 -5.48 -11.36 -2.35
CA PRO A 90 -4.21 -12.08 -2.29
C PRO A 90 -3.32 -11.55 -1.18
N VAL A 91 -2.67 -12.44 -0.46
CA VAL A 91 -1.78 -12.12 0.67
C VAL A 91 -0.34 -12.33 0.25
N LEU A 92 0.48 -11.28 0.27
CA LEU A 92 1.91 -11.34 -0.01
C LEU A 92 2.63 -12.07 1.12
N GLU A 93 3.57 -12.93 0.77
CA GLU A 93 4.38 -13.67 1.74
C GLU A 93 5.37 -12.77 2.47
N ILE A 94 5.67 -13.13 3.72
CA ILE A 94 6.69 -12.47 4.53
C ILE A 94 7.86 -13.43 4.73
N ASN A 95 9.08 -12.93 4.53
CA ASN A 95 10.31 -13.66 4.74
C ASN A 95 11.29 -12.87 5.62
N ASP A 96 12.43 -13.49 5.96
CA ASP A 96 13.45 -12.87 6.83
C ASP A 96 14.06 -11.61 6.19
N GLU A 97 14.16 -11.54 4.87
CA GLU A 97 14.73 -10.38 4.18
C GLU A 97 13.79 -9.16 4.27
N ILE A 98 12.48 -9.37 4.20
CA ILE A 98 11.47 -8.32 4.45
C ILE A 98 11.60 -7.81 5.89
N GLN A 99 11.80 -8.70 6.88
CA GLN A 99 11.98 -8.30 8.27
C GLN A 99 13.26 -7.46 8.46
N LYS A 100 14.37 -7.88 7.86
CA LYS A 100 15.63 -7.12 7.88
C LYS A 100 15.49 -5.75 7.20
N LEU A 101 14.76 -5.68 6.10
CA LEU A 101 14.49 -4.44 5.38
C LEU A 101 13.60 -3.51 6.23
N ALA A 102 12.57 -4.06 6.88
CA ALA A 102 11.71 -3.32 7.79
C ALA A 102 12.50 -2.70 8.97
N GLU A 103 13.45 -3.42 9.56
CA GLU A 103 14.34 -2.89 10.60
C GLU A 103 15.21 -1.73 10.07
N LYS A 104 15.75 -1.85 8.86
CA LYS A 104 16.48 -0.74 8.23
C LYS A 104 15.60 0.49 8.06
N TYR A 105 14.39 0.34 7.52
CA TYR A 105 13.47 1.45 7.34
C TYR A 105 13.02 2.04 8.67
N PHE A 106 12.77 1.20 9.68
CA PHE A 106 12.43 1.66 11.02
C PHE A 106 13.47 2.62 11.58
N VAL A 107 14.76 2.27 11.48
CA VAL A 107 15.88 3.09 11.94
C VAL A 107 16.10 4.31 11.05
N MET A 108 16.22 4.12 9.74
CA MET A 108 16.64 5.16 8.80
C MET A 108 15.56 6.22 8.55
N LEU A 109 14.27 5.84 8.62
CA LEU A 109 13.15 6.76 8.51
C LEU A 109 12.75 7.36 9.88
N GLU A 110 13.43 6.97 10.98
CA GLU A 110 13.12 7.41 12.35
C GLU A 110 11.64 7.22 12.72
N ILE A 111 11.09 6.05 12.34
CA ILE A 111 9.70 5.71 12.64
C ILE A 111 9.56 5.48 14.15
N PRO A 112 8.57 6.09 14.84
CA PRO A 112 8.37 5.87 16.25
C PRO A 112 8.05 4.40 16.58
N GLU A 113 8.48 3.89 17.75
CA GLU A 113 8.26 2.49 18.16
C GLU A 113 6.81 2.04 18.06
N LYS A 114 5.86 2.89 18.45
CA LYS A 114 4.42 2.62 18.34
C LYS A 114 3.90 2.43 16.91
N SER A 115 4.69 2.85 15.92
CA SER A 115 4.39 2.80 14.47
C SER A 115 5.33 1.84 13.73
N ARG A 116 6.01 0.92 14.42
CA ARG A 116 6.99 -0.02 13.83
C ARG A 116 6.41 -0.79 12.62
N LEU A 117 5.11 -1.12 12.63
CA LEU A 117 4.46 -1.79 11.51
C LEU A 117 4.42 -0.94 10.22
N ASP A 118 4.48 0.40 10.33
CA ASP A 118 4.55 1.28 9.14
C ASP A 118 5.82 0.96 8.32
N ALA A 119 6.96 0.69 9.00
CA ALA A 119 8.18 0.25 8.33
C ALA A 119 8.05 -1.13 7.67
N ALA A 120 7.29 -2.04 8.29
CA ALA A 120 7.03 -3.35 7.72
C ALA A 120 6.16 -3.26 6.45
N HIS A 121 5.14 -2.40 6.41
CA HIS A 121 4.35 -2.16 5.21
C HIS A 121 5.20 -1.63 4.05
N LEU A 122 6.10 -0.66 4.32
CA LEU A 122 7.04 -0.17 3.33
C LEU A 122 7.95 -1.28 2.80
N ALA A 123 8.49 -2.11 3.70
CA ALA A 123 9.39 -3.21 3.32
C ALA A 123 8.70 -4.28 2.47
N VAL A 124 7.45 -4.63 2.78
CA VAL A 124 6.64 -5.57 1.97
C VAL A 124 6.46 -5.04 0.56
N ALA A 125 6.01 -3.79 0.42
CA ALA A 125 5.76 -3.21 -0.90
C ALA A 125 7.03 -3.09 -1.74
N VAL A 126 8.16 -2.71 -1.13
CA VAL A 126 9.46 -2.62 -1.82
C VAL A 126 9.98 -4.00 -2.22
N TRP A 127 9.96 -4.98 -1.32
CA TRP A 127 10.48 -6.32 -1.58
C TRP A 127 9.76 -7.04 -2.72
N HIS A 128 8.43 -6.88 -2.78
CA HIS A 128 7.59 -7.47 -3.82
C HIS A 128 7.50 -6.61 -5.10
N GLU A 129 8.32 -5.54 -5.19
CA GLU A 129 8.38 -4.65 -6.36
C GLU A 129 7.01 -4.08 -6.78
N ILE A 130 6.13 -3.85 -5.79
CA ILE A 130 4.79 -3.30 -5.99
C ILE A 130 4.87 -1.91 -6.63
N ASP A 131 3.95 -1.59 -7.53
CA ASP A 131 3.92 -0.28 -8.20
C ASP A 131 3.40 0.82 -7.27
N TYR A 132 2.34 0.55 -6.50
CA TYR A 132 1.70 1.53 -5.62
C TYR A 132 1.49 0.97 -4.21
N LEU A 133 1.90 1.71 -3.18
CA LEU A 133 1.50 1.47 -1.80
C LEU A 133 0.41 2.47 -1.42
N LEU A 134 -0.79 1.96 -1.17
CA LEU A 134 -1.98 2.75 -0.90
C LEU A 134 -2.27 2.81 0.61
N SER A 135 -2.35 4.03 1.17
CA SER A 135 -2.56 4.25 2.60
C SER A 135 -3.13 5.62 2.90
N TRP A 136 -3.91 5.74 3.98
CA TRP A 136 -4.29 7.02 4.60
C TRP A 136 -3.35 7.44 5.74
N ASN A 137 -2.28 6.69 6.01
CA ASN A 137 -1.27 7.08 6.99
C ASN A 137 -0.35 8.17 6.43
N CYS A 138 -0.87 9.42 6.41
CA CYS A 138 -0.15 10.59 5.91
C CYS A 138 1.01 11.03 6.82
N ARG A 139 1.21 10.40 7.97
CA ARG A 139 2.28 10.75 8.91
C ARG A 139 3.54 9.92 8.68
N HIS A 140 3.41 8.61 8.53
CA HIS A 140 4.54 7.67 8.55
C HIS A 140 4.69 6.83 7.28
N ILE A 141 3.72 6.89 6.34
CA ILE A 141 3.80 6.19 5.06
C ILE A 141 3.77 7.17 3.90
N VAL A 142 2.66 7.87 3.67
CA VAL A 142 2.50 8.74 2.49
C VAL A 142 2.92 10.19 2.71
N SER A 143 3.68 10.48 3.76
CA SER A 143 4.21 11.83 3.98
C SER A 143 5.32 12.19 2.97
N GLY A 144 5.43 13.47 2.60
CA GLY A 144 6.48 13.95 1.69
C GLY A 144 7.89 13.63 2.19
N ARG A 145 8.12 13.68 3.53
CA ARG A 145 9.39 13.29 4.15
C ARG A 145 9.71 11.81 3.90
N VAL A 146 8.74 10.92 4.14
CA VAL A 146 8.95 9.47 3.98
C VAL A 146 9.15 9.13 2.51
N LYS A 147 8.35 9.69 1.60
CA LYS A 147 8.50 9.51 0.15
C LYS A 147 9.94 9.80 -0.30
N LYS A 148 10.47 10.96 0.08
CA LYS A 148 11.82 11.39 -0.28
C LYS A 148 12.91 10.48 0.32
N LEU A 149 12.87 10.25 1.63
CA LEU A 149 13.90 9.44 2.30
C LEU A 149 13.87 7.98 1.85
N LEU A 150 12.70 7.38 1.63
CA LEU A 150 12.58 6.02 1.14
C LEU A 150 13.20 5.88 -0.25
N GLU A 151 12.97 6.87 -1.15
CA GLU A 151 13.59 6.88 -2.47
C GLU A 151 15.12 6.95 -2.38
N GLU A 152 15.66 7.84 -1.53
CA GLU A 152 17.11 7.96 -1.29
C GLU A 152 17.72 6.66 -0.74
N ILE A 153 17.06 6.03 0.26
CA ILE A 153 17.51 4.77 0.86
C ILE A 153 17.48 3.65 -0.18
N ASN A 154 16.39 3.50 -0.91
CA ASN A 154 16.24 2.44 -1.91
C ASN A 154 17.23 2.59 -3.06
N ALA A 155 17.52 3.82 -3.49
CA ALA A 155 18.56 4.07 -4.48
C ALA A 155 19.94 3.55 -4.04
N THR A 156 20.30 3.70 -2.75
CA THR A 156 21.57 3.15 -2.21
C THR A 156 21.57 1.64 -2.13
N LEU A 157 20.40 1.01 -1.99
CA LEU A 157 20.21 -0.44 -1.90
C LEU A 157 19.93 -1.10 -3.25
N ASN A 158 19.84 -0.33 -4.32
CA ASN A 158 19.43 -0.76 -5.66
C ASN A 158 18.06 -1.47 -5.66
N LEU A 159 17.09 -0.90 -4.90
CA LEU A 159 15.72 -1.38 -4.80
C LEU A 159 14.75 -0.42 -5.52
N LYS A 160 13.71 -0.98 -6.13
CA LYS A 160 12.61 -0.20 -6.72
C LYS A 160 11.76 0.40 -5.60
N THR A 161 11.48 1.71 -5.68
CA THR A 161 10.58 2.38 -4.74
C THR A 161 9.16 2.41 -5.30
N PRO A 162 8.16 1.90 -4.58
CA PRO A 162 6.76 2.04 -4.97
C PRO A 162 6.32 3.51 -4.90
N VAL A 163 5.32 3.88 -5.68
CA VAL A 163 4.64 5.15 -5.50
C VAL A 163 3.79 5.08 -4.23
N LEU A 164 4.16 5.87 -3.20
CA LEU A 164 3.37 5.97 -1.97
C LEU A 164 2.25 6.97 -2.18
N CYS A 165 1.00 6.55 -2.11
CA CYS A 165 -0.15 7.40 -2.43
C CYS A 165 -1.37 7.13 -1.56
N THR A 166 -2.30 8.10 -1.55
CA THR A 166 -3.65 7.95 -1.01
C THR A 166 -4.60 7.44 -2.10
N PRO A 167 -5.79 6.93 -1.73
CA PRO A 167 -6.83 6.64 -2.73
C PRO A 167 -7.19 7.83 -3.61
N GLU A 168 -7.15 9.05 -3.09
CA GLU A 168 -7.40 10.28 -3.85
C GLU A 168 -6.36 10.51 -4.96
N GLU A 169 -5.06 10.23 -4.67
CA GLU A 169 -3.97 10.35 -5.64
C GLU A 169 -3.97 9.22 -6.69
N LEU A 170 -4.75 8.15 -6.49
CA LEU A 170 -4.81 6.97 -7.36
C LEU A 170 -6.21 6.72 -7.94
N MET A 171 -6.95 7.76 -8.27
CA MET A 171 -8.28 7.65 -8.90
C MET A 171 -8.22 7.38 -10.40
N GLU A 172 -7.12 7.74 -11.05
CA GLU A 172 -6.89 7.50 -12.49
C GLU A 172 -5.74 6.50 -12.68
N VAL A 173 -6.07 5.28 -13.15
CA VAL A 173 -5.12 4.18 -13.42
C VAL A 173 -5.39 3.58 -14.78
#